data_040af5d30eabe80cf79b468ec927ad3a
#
_entry.id   040af5d30eabe80cf79b468ec927ad3a
#
_cell.length_a   1.000
_cell.length_b   1.000
_cell.length_c   1.000
_cell.angle_alpha   90.00
_cell.angle_beta   90.00
_cell.angle_gamma   90.00
#
_symmetry.space_group_name_H-M   'P 1'
#
loop_
_entity.id
_entity.type
_entity.pdbx_description
1 polymer ?
#
loop_
_entity_poly.entity_id
_entity_poly.type
_entity_poly.pdbx_seq_one_letter_code
_entity_poly.pdbx_strand_id
1 'polypeptide(L)'
;MILVDNYILAILCCVYCCLCWGSWANTQKMVTSKSWSFELFYWDLAFGLFFTALLGALTLGSLGSEGRTFFEDLAAMDWNSMKYALLGGIVWNFGNIFLTAAIAVAGMSIGFPIGGGLAWIGGIIFNYLLITLAGEVYPGNQALLWIGVVVIIVAICICGKAYGKMSASQASTPKKGILLAIVAGLAIMFFYGLVVKSLDPQYVAGGTGTLTPYTLSLIHI
;
A
#
# COMPACT_ATOMS: atom_id res chain seq x y z
N MET A 1 -4.44 17.30 14.56
CA MET A 1 -3.37 16.57 13.82
C MET A 1 -2.60 17.52 12.91
N ILE A 2 -1.48 17.08 12.35
CA ILE A 2 -0.74 17.82 11.31
C ILE A 2 -1.29 17.38 9.95
N LEU A 3 -1.73 18.35 9.15
CA LEU A 3 -2.15 18.14 7.76
C LEU A 3 -1.12 18.75 6.81
N VAL A 4 -0.94 18.11 5.66
CA VAL A 4 -0.08 18.61 4.58
C VAL A 4 -0.96 19.37 3.59
N ASP A 5 -1.10 20.67 3.80
CA ASP A 5 -1.88 21.59 2.94
C ASP A 5 -1.02 22.22 1.81
N ASN A 6 0.30 22.14 1.93
CA ASN A 6 1.22 22.62 0.91
C ASN A 6 1.38 21.62 -0.23
N TYR A 7 1.01 22.01 -1.44
CA TYR A 7 1.05 21.15 -2.64
C TYR A 7 2.45 20.58 -2.96
N ILE A 8 3.50 21.40 -2.80
CA ILE A 8 4.89 20.97 -3.08
C ILE A 8 5.32 19.93 -2.04
N LEU A 9 5.00 20.19 -0.76
CA LEU A 9 5.30 19.24 0.32
C LEU A 9 4.55 17.92 0.12
N ALA A 10 3.29 17.96 -0.32
CA ALA A 10 2.52 16.77 -0.64
C ALA A 10 3.19 15.95 -1.75
N ILE A 11 3.67 16.60 -2.82
CA ILE A 11 4.44 15.92 -3.89
C ILE A 11 5.71 15.27 -3.33
N LEU A 12 6.47 15.99 -2.50
CA LEU A 12 7.70 15.44 -1.89
C LEU A 12 7.40 14.24 -1.00
N CYS A 13 6.31 14.28 -0.23
CA CYS A 13 5.85 13.13 0.56
C CYS A 13 5.49 11.94 -0.34
N CYS A 14 4.81 12.17 -1.46
CA CYS A 14 4.50 11.11 -2.43
C CYS A 14 5.77 10.50 -3.04
N VAL A 15 6.75 11.32 -3.43
CA VAL A 15 8.03 10.84 -3.96
C VAL A 15 8.78 10.01 -2.90
N TYR A 16 8.83 10.48 -1.66
CA TYR A 16 9.43 9.75 -0.55
C TYR A 16 8.73 8.40 -0.32
N CYS A 17 7.40 8.38 -0.32
CA CYS A 17 6.59 7.17 -0.22
C CYS A 17 6.92 6.17 -1.35
N CYS A 18 7.02 6.65 -2.60
CA CYS A 18 7.40 5.82 -3.74
C CYS A 18 8.80 5.22 -3.59
N LEU A 19 9.78 5.98 -3.06
CA LEU A 19 11.13 5.50 -2.77
C LEU A 19 11.10 4.40 -1.70
N CYS A 20 10.34 4.58 -0.61
CA CYS A 20 10.18 3.56 0.42
C CYS A 20 9.54 2.28 -0.14
N TRP A 21 8.44 2.42 -0.89
CA TRP A 21 7.75 1.29 -1.52
C TRP A 21 8.59 0.57 -2.57
N GLY A 22 9.43 1.29 -3.31
CA GLY A 22 10.35 0.69 -4.27
C GLY A 22 11.55 -0.01 -3.63
N SER A 23 11.88 0.32 -2.38
CA SER A 23 13.11 -0.12 -1.72
C SER A 23 12.93 -1.32 -0.78
N TRP A 24 11.76 -1.53 -0.17
CA TRP A 24 11.57 -2.55 0.86
C TRP A 24 11.88 -3.98 0.38
N ALA A 25 11.57 -4.31 -0.87
CA ALA A 25 11.85 -5.62 -1.42
C ALA A 25 13.36 -5.92 -1.56
N ASN A 26 14.19 -4.86 -1.68
CA ASN A 26 15.65 -5.02 -1.65
C ASN A 26 16.14 -5.39 -0.24
N THR A 27 15.55 -4.81 0.81
CA THR A 27 15.88 -5.19 2.20
C THR A 27 15.52 -6.64 2.49
N GLN A 28 14.37 -7.13 2.02
CA GLN A 28 14.03 -8.55 2.09
C GLN A 28 15.13 -9.42 1.48
N LYS A 29 15.59 -9.07 0.28
CA LYS A 29 16.64 -9.83 -0.42
C LYS A 29 17.98 -9.80 0.31
N MET A 30 18.32 -8.68 0.95
CA MET A 30 19.59 -8.51 1.66
C MET A 30 19.65 -9.32 2.96
N VAL A 31 18.53 -9.46 3.68
CA VAL A 31 18.52 -10.10 4.99
C VAL A 31 18.06 -11.56 4.96
N THR A 32 17.30 -11.98 3.93
CA THR A 32 16.82 -13.35 3.83
C THR A 32 17.99 -14.33 3.63
N SER A 33 18.10 -15.30 4.51
CA SER A 33 19.15 -16.32 4.55
C SER A 33 18.57 -17.66 5.00
N LYS A 34 19.41 -18.67 5.19
CA LYS A 34 18.98 -19.97 5.75
C LYS A 34 18.48 -19.86 7.19
N SER A 35 19.01 -18.92 7.98
CA SER A 35 18.62 -18.66 9.37
C SER A 35 17.52 -17.60 9.50
N TRP A 36 17.32 -16.77 8.47
CA TRP A 36 16.32 -15.70 8.46
C TRP A 36 15.45 -15.84 7.22
N SER A 37 14.35 -16.56 7.36
CA SER A 37 13.41 -16.83 6.28
C SER A 37 12.56 -15.60 5.93
N PHE A 38 11.85 -15.64 4.79
CA PHE A 38 10.98 -14.54 4.38
C PHE A 38 9.81 -14.32 5.36
N GLU A 39 9.38 -15.35 6.07
CA GLU A 39 8.33 -15.26 7.09
C GLU A 39 8.82 -14.45 8.29
N LEU A 40 10.06 -14.65 8.73
CA LEU A 40 10.66 -13.86 9.81
C LEU A 40 10.86 -12.41 9.37
N PHE A 41 11.37 -12.19 8.16
CA PHE A 41 11.45 -10.84 7.59
C PHE A 41 10.09 -10.14 7.55
N TYR A 42 9.02 -10.87 7.22
CA TYR A 42 7.67 -10.29 7.18
C TYR A 42 7.20 -9.83 8.56
N TRP A 43 7.54 -10.57 9.63
CA TRP A 43 7.28 -10.13 11.00
C TRP A 43 8.03 -8.84 11.34
N ASP A 44 9.31 -8.74 10.99
CA ASP A 44 10.11 -7.52 11.20
C ASP A 44 9.48 -6.32 10.46
N LEU A 45 9.06 -6.55 9.21
CA LEU A 45 8.37 -5.53 8.41
C LEU A 45 7.06 -5.09 9.07
N ALA A 46 6.24 -6.03 9.51
CA ALA A 46 4.95 -5.75 10.16
C ALA A 46 5.14 -4.96 11.47
N PHE A 47 6.08 -5.36 12.31
CA PHE A 47 6.43 -4.60 13.53
C PHE A 47 6.96 -3.20 13.20
N GLY A 48 7.84 -3.08 12.21
CA GLY A 48 8.36 -1.78 11.78
C GLY A 48 7.27 -0.83 11.32
N LEU A 49 6.33 -1.31 10.50
CA LEU A 49 5.17 -0.55 10.05
C LEU A 49 4.26 -0.16 11.22
N PHE A 50 3.92 -1.11 12.10
CA PHE A 50 3.08 -0.86 13.26
C PHE A 50 3.67 0.22 14.18
N PHE A 51 4.93 0.10 14.58
CA PHE A 51 5.58 1.09 15.44
C PHE A 51 5.70 2.46 14.75
N THR A 52 5.96 2.49 13.44
CA THR A 52 6.01 3.75 12.68
C THR A 52 4.62 4.42 12.61
N ALA A 53 3.57 3.65 12.36
CA ALA A 53 2.20 4.15 12.36
C ALA A 53 1.77 4.63 13.76
N LEU A 54 2.11 3.88 14.81
CA LEU A 54 1.84 4.26 16.20
C LEU A 54 2.57 5.57 16.56
N LEU A 55 3.85 5.68 16.23
CA LEU A 55 4.61 6.91 16.44
C LEU A 55 4.00 8.09 15.67
N GLY A 56 3.62 7.88 14.42
CA GLY A 56 2.93 8.87 13.61
C GLY A 56 1.61 9.31 14.23
N ALA A 57 0.79 8.39 14.72
CA ALA A 57 -0.47 8.68 15.37
C ALA A 57 -0.29 9.48 16.67
N LEU A 58 0.68 9.07 17.51
CA LEU A 58 0.97 9.74 18.79
C LEU A 58 1.65 11.12 18.64
N THR A 59 2.34 11.36 17.53
CA THR A 59 3.05 12.63 17.25
C THR A 59 2.28 13.47 16.25
N LEU A 60 2.42 13.21 14.97
CA LEU A 60 1.81 13.98 13.88
C LEU A 60 0.28 13.98 13.94
N GLY A 61 -0.32 12.86 14.34
CA GLY A 61 -1.75 12.71 14.53
C GLY A 61 -2.32 13.40 15.77
N SER A 62 -1.47 13.79 16.73
CA SER A 62 -1.91 14.33 18.02
C SER A 62 -1.42 15.76 18.30
N LEU A 63 -0.30 16.21 17.72
CA LEU A 63 0.35 17.46 18.06
C LEU A 63 -0.01 18.65 17.16
N GLY A 64 -0.73 18.42 16.07
CA GLY A 64 -1.15 19.50 15.17
C GLY A 64 -2.41 20.23 15.64
N SER A 65 -2.66 21.39 15.03
CA SER A 65 -3.83 22.22 15.31
C SER A 65 -5.03 21.96 14.39
N GLU A 66 -4.85 21.14 13.36
CA GLU A 66 -5.85 20.90 12.33
C GLU A 66 -6.65 19.62 12.60
N GLY A 67 -7.97 19.67 12.32
CA GLY A 67 -8.86 18.54 12.47
C GLY A 67 -8.85 17.92 13.87
N ARG A 68 -9.35 16.70 14.01
CA ARG A 68 -9.36 15.99 15.29
C ARG A 68 -8.04 15.26 15.54
N THR A 69 -7.65 15.16 16.79
CA THR A 69 -6.46 14.43 17.22
C THR A 69 -6.68 12.91 17.13
N PHE A 70 -5.59 12.14 17.16
CA PHE A 70 -5.65 10.67 17.19
C PHE A 70 -6.56 10.13 18.30
N PHE A 71 -6.48 10.69 19.51
CA PHE A 71 -7.29 10.22 20.63
C PHE A 71 -8.77 10.59 20.49
N GLU A 72 -9.06 11.77 19.98
CA GLU A 72 -10.45 12.19 19.67
C GLU A 72 -11.04 11.33 18.55
N ASP A 73 -10.26 11.03 17.52
CA ASP A 73 -10.66 10.16 16.42
C ASP A 73 -10.94 8.74 16.89
N LEU A 74 -10.07 8.21 17.73
CA LEU A 74 -10.25 6.88 18.32
C LEU A 74 -11.51 6.80 19.20
N ALA A 75 -11.81 7.86 19.93
CA ALA A 75 -13.01 7.95 20.77
C ALA A 75 -14.31 8.12 19.95
N ALA A 76 -14.24 8.81 18.81
CA ALA A 76 -15.38 9.07 17.92
C ALA A 76 -15.64 7.95 16.90
N MET A 77 -14.72 6.98 16.79
CA MET A 77 -14.73 5.90 15.78
C MET A 77 -16.00 5.04 15.89
N ASP A 78 -16.70 4.85 14.79
CA ASP A 78 -17.80 3.91 14.70
C ASP A 78 -17.35 2.49 14.30
N TRP A 79 -18.16 1.51 14.62
CA TRP A 79 -17.89 0.11 14.27
C TRP A 79 -17.80 -0.12 12.75
N ASN A 80 -18.61 0.63 11.99
CA ASN A 80 -18.65 0.46 10.53
C ASN A 80 -17.34 0.88 9.86
N SER A 81 -16.79 2.03 10.27
CA SER A 81 -15.49 2.52 9.79
C SER A 81 -14.35 1.59 10.25
N MET A 82 -14.37 1.17 11.52
CA MET A 82 -13.38 0.24 12.06
C MET A 82 -13.36 -1.10 11.32
N LYS A 83 -14.52 -1.68 11.02
CA LYS A 83 -14.56 -2.98 10.30
C LYS A 83 -13.99 -2.88 8.89
N TYR A 84 -14.22 -1.76 8.17
CA TYR A 84 -13.64 -1.58 6.84
C TYR A 84 -12.13 -1.38 6.89
N ALA A 85 -11.62 -0.65 7.89
CA ALA A 85 -10.19 -0.53 8.13
C ALA A 85 -9.53 -1.90 8.42
N LEU A 86 -10.11 -2.70 9.33
CA LEU A 86 -9.63 -4.04 9.65
C LEU A 86 -9.70 -4.98 8.45
N LEU A 87 -10.79 -4.99 7.70
CA LEU A 87 -10.91 -5.82 6.48
C LEU A 87 -9.88 -5.39 5.43
N GLY A 88 -9.67 -4.08 5.26
CA GLY A 88 -8.63 -3.56 4.38
C GLY A 88 -7.25 -4.06 4.81
N GLY A 89 -6.94 -4.00 6.10
CA GLY A 89 -5.69 -4.51 6.68
C GLY A 89 -5.50 -6.01 6.48
N ILE A 90 -6.54 -6.81 6.73
CA ILE A 90 -6.50 -8.27 6.50
C ILE A 90 -6.20 -8.58 5.03
N VAL A 91 -6.90 -7.94 4.09
CA VAL A 91 -6.70 -8.14 2.65
C VAL A 91 -5.32 -7.69 2.22
N TRP A 92 -4.84 -6.56 2.73
CA TRP A 92 -3.52 -6.03 2.44
C TRP A 92 -2.41 -6.95 2.96
N ASN A 93 -2.48 -7.38 4.22
CA ASN A 93 -1.51 -8.30 4.82
C ASN A 93 -1.48 -9.66 4.13
N PHE A 94 -2.67 -10.21 3.82
CA PHE A 94 -2.77 -11.43 3.02
C PHE A 94 -2.00 -11.27 1.69
N GLY A 95 -2.26 -10.20 0.95
CA GLY A 95 -1.56 -9.93 -0.32
C GLY A 95 -0.04 -9.77 -0.14
N ASN A 96 0.40 -9.07 0.90
CA ASN A 96 1.84 -8.85 1.13
C ASN A 96 2.59 -10.12 1.56
N ILE A 97 1.98 -11.01 2.36
CA ILE A 97 2.57 -12.33 2.67
C ILE A 97 2.79 -13.12 1.38
N PHE A 98 1.80 -13.14 0.49
CA PHE A 98 1.96 -13.83 -0.80
C PHE A 98 2.97 -13.13 -1.72
N LEU A 99 3.09 -11.81 -1.66
CA LEU A 99 4.09 -11.06 -2.43
C LEU A 99 5.51 -11.38 -1.95
N THR A 100 5.75 -11.35 -0.65
CA THR A 100 7.05 -11.72 -0.06
C THR A 100 7.41 -13.18 -0.37
N ALA A 101 6.44 -14.09 -0.30
CA ALA A 101 6.62 -15.48 -0.70
C ALA A 101 6.92 -15.62 -2.20
N ALA A 102 6.24 -14.86 -3.06
CA ALA A 102 6.50 -14.85 -4.51
C ALA A 102 7.93 -14.38 -4.82
N ILE A 103 8.40 -13.32 -4.13
CA ILE A 103 9.77 -12.82 -4.25
C ILE A 103 10.78 -13.87 -3.77
N ALA A 104 10.51 -14.56 -2.66
CA ALA A 104 11.39 -15.61 -2.14
C ALA A 104 11.49 -16.81 -3.09
N VAL A 105 10.39 -17.22 -3.72
CA VAL A 105 10.30 -18.41 -4.59
C VAL A 105 10.74 -18.14 -6.02
N ALA A 106 10.32 -17.02 -6.62
CA ALA A 106 10.54 -16.71 -8.04
C ALA A 106 11.53 -15.56 -8.27
N GLY A 107 12.00 -14.94 -7.18
CA GLY A 107 12.87 -13.78 -7.24
C GLY A 107 12.15 -12.47 -7.53
N MET A 108 12.85 -11.35 -7.30
CA MET A 108 12.31 -10.00 -7.51
C MET A 108 11.95 -9.72 -8.96
N SER A 109 12.63 -10.35 -9.91
CA SER A 109 12.38 -10.18 -11.36
C SER A 109 10.98 -10.60 -11.81
N ILE A 110 10.34 -11.47 -11.05
CA ILE A 110 9.03 -12.04 -11.37
C ILE A 110 8.00 -11.62 -10.32
N GLY A 111 8.29 -11.87 -9.05
CA GLY A 111 7.34 -11.62 -7.96
C GLY A 111 6.89 -10.16 -7.90
N PHE A 112 7.82 -9.24 -7.93
CA PHE A 112 7.50 -7.83 -7.78
C PHE A 112 6.83 -7.20 -9.02
N PRO A 113 7.32 -7.38 -10.27
CA PRO A 113 6.65 -6.85 -11.44
C PRO A 113 5.24 -7.41 -11.67
N ILE A 114 5.03 -8.71 -11.43
CA ILE A 114 3.71 -9.33 -11.58
C ILE A 114 2.80 -8.94 -10.42
N GLY A 115 3.20 -9.20 -9.18
CA GLY A 115 2.38 -8.94 -8.00
C GLY A 115 2.16 -7.46 -7.73
N GLY A 116 3.24 -6.68 -7.67
CA GLY A 116 3.18 -5.23 -7.46
C GLY A 116 2.54 -4.51 -8.65
N GLY A 117 2.87 -4.91 -9.88
CA GLY A 117 2.30 -4.34 -11.08
C GLY A 117 0.78 -4.54 -11.17
N LEU A 118 0.32 -5.76 -10.91
CA LEU A 118 -1.11 -6.08 -10.88
C LEU A 118 -1.83 -5.33 -9.74
N ALA A 119 -1.20 -5.24 -8.56
CA ALA A 119 -1.74 -4.50 -7.42
C ALA A 119 -1.93 -3.01 -7.75
N TRP A 120 -0.94 -2.36 -8.32
CA TRP A 120 -0.96 -0.93 -8.59
C TRP A 120 -1.87 -0.57 -9.77
N ILE A 121 -1.66 -1.20 -10.92
CA ILE A 121 -2.45 -0.92 -12.12
C ILE A 121 -3.91 -1.33 -11.88
N GLY A 122 -4.11 -2.54 -11.36
CA GLY A 122 -5.43 -3.04 -11.03
C GLY A 122 -6.14 -2.20 -9.98
N GLY A 123 -5.41 -1.74 -8.94
CA GLY A 123 -5.93 -0.85 -7.90
C GLY A 123 -6.40 0.50 -8.46
N ILE A 124 -5.62 1.13 -9.34
CA ILE A 124 -6.01 2.39 -10.01
C ILE A 124 -7.28 2.18 -10.84
N ILE A 125 -7.31 1.15 -11.68
CA ILE A 125 -8.47 0.83 -12.52
C ILE A 125 -9.70 0.53 -11.65
N PHE A 126 -9.54 -0.30 -10.63
CA PHE A 126 -10.62 -0.67 -9.72
C PHE A 126 -11.24 0.54 -9.01
N ASN A 127 -10.40 1.41 -8.43
CA ASN A 127 -10.88 2.62 -7.76
C ASN A 127 -11.50 3.63 -8.73
N TYR A 128 -10.94 3.80 -9.92
CA TYR A 128 -11.55 4.61 -10.95
C TYR A 128 -12.96 4.10 -11.33
N LEU A 129 -13.11 2.80 -11.49
CA LEU A 129 -14.40 2.17 -11.78
C LEU A 129 -15.39 2.35 -10.62
N LEU A 130 -14.95 2.22 -9.36
CA LEU A 130 -15.82 2.45 -8.19
C LEU A 130 -16.40 3.86 -8.17
N ILE A 131 -15.57 4.88 -8.40
CA ILE A 131 -15.98 6.28 -8.48
C ILE A 131 -16.99 6.49 -9.62
N THR A 132 -16.67 5.97 -10.81
CA THR A 132 -17.51 6.12 -11.99
C THR A 132 -18.86 5.41 -11.87
N LEU A 133 -18.85 4.18 -11.30
CA LEU A 133 -20.08 3.40 -11.05
C LEU A 133 -20.96 4.01 -9.94
N ALA A 134 -20.36 4.74 -9.01
CA ALA A 134 -21.10 5.52 -8.03
C ALA A 134 -21.76 6.80 -8.61
N GLY A 135 -21.53 7.09 -9.89
CA GLY A 135 -22.02 8.31 -10.55
C GLY A 135 -21.23 9.56 -10.19
N GLU A 136 -20.08 9.40 -9.54
CA GLU A 136 -19.21 10.50 -9.14
C GLU A 136 -18.21 10.84 -10.25
N VAL A 137 -17.83 12.12 -10.31
CA VAL A 137 -16.80 12.58 -11.23
C VAL A 137 -15.43 12.37 -10.56
N TYR A 138 -14.51 11.74 -11.27
CA TYR A 138 -13.14 11.59 -10.78
C TYR A 138 -12.53 12.98 -10.43
N PRO A 139 -12.01 13.18 -9.21
CA PRO A 139 -11.62 14.51 -8.71
C PRO A 139 -10.29 15.02 -9.27
N GLY A 140 -9.86 14.56 -10.44
CA GLY A 140 -8.60 14.94 -11.05
C GLY A 140 -8.66 14.97 -12.57
N ASN A 141 -7.51 15.26 -13.18
CA ASN A 141 -7.38 15.22 -14.64
C ASN A 141 -7.27 13.77 -15.12
N GLN A 142 -8.33 13.26 -15.75
CA GLN A 142 -8.39 11.89 -16.24
C GLN A 142 -7.30 11.58 -17.28
N ALA A 143 -6.95 12.54 -18.17
CA ALA A 143 -5.90 12.32 -19.15
C ALA A 143 -4.54 12.09 -18.46
N LEU A 144 -4.21 12.90 -17.45
CA LEU A 144 -2.98 12.71 -16.65
C LEU A 144 -2.98 11.39 -15.89
N LEU A 145 -4.13 10.95 -15.37
CA LEU A 145 -4.25 9.64 -14.72
C LEU A 145 -3.86 8.51 -15.70
N TRP A 146 -4.45 8.47 -16.87
CA TRP A 146 -4.20 7.40 -17.85
C TRP A 146 -2.80 7.46 -18.46
N ILE A 147 -2.23 8.66 -18.65
CA ILE A 147 -0.82 8.82 -19.01
C ILE A 147 0.06 8.22 -17.90
N GLY A 148 -0.24 8.51 -16.64
CA GLY A 148 0.46 7.93 -15.48
C GLY A 148 0.40 6.40 -15.46
N VAL A 149 -0.77 5.81 -15.73
CA VAL A 149 -0.93 4.34 -15.83
C VAL A 149 -0.03 3.77 -16.93
N VAL A 150 0.01 4.38 -18.11
CA VAL A 150 0.91 3.93 -19.20
C VAL A 150 2.37 4.01 -18.78
N VAL A 151 2.79 5.11 -18.14
CA VAL A 151 4.17 5.26 -17.62
C VAL A 151 4.50 4.17 -16.62
N ILE A 152 3.59 3.84 -15.71
CA ILE A 152 3.78 2.74 -14.72
C ILE A 152 3.92 1.40 -15.45
N ILE A 153 3.09 1.10 -16.42
CA ILE A 153 3.19 -0.14 -17.22
C ILE A 153 4.56 -0.26 -17.88
N VAL A 154 5.01 0.81 -18.53
CA VAL A 154 6.33 0.85 -19.18
C VAL A 154 7.44 0.65 -18.15
N ALA A 155 7.38 1.33 -17.01
CA ALA A 155 8.35 1.19 -15.93
C ALA A 155 8.43 -0.25 -15.40
N ILE A 156 7.27 -0.90 -15.14
CA ILE A 156 7.20 -2.30 -14.70
C ILE A 156 7.83 -3.24 -15.74
N CYS A 157 7.54 -3.03 -17.03
CA CYS A 157 8.13 -3.83 -18.10
C CYS A 157 9.65 -3.67 -18.18
N ILE A 158 10.18 -2.45 -18.01
CA ILE A 158 11.61 -2.17 -17.99
C ILE A 158 12.25 -2.82 -16.76
N CYS A 159 11.67 -2.65 -15.57
CA CYS A 159 12.16 -3.29 -14.35
C CYS A 159 12.17 -4.82 -14.47
N GLY A 160 11.10 -5.42 -14.97
CA GLY A 160 11.02 -6.86 -15.21
C GLY A 160 12.12 -7.36 -16.13
N LYS A 161 12.39 -6.65 -17.24
CA LYS A 161 13.50 -6.98 -18.16
C LYS A 161 14.88 -6.82 -17.50
N ALA A 162 15.08 -5.76 -16.71
CA ALA A 162 16.35 -5.51 -16.02
C ALA A 162 16.63 -6.61 -15.00
N TYR A 163 15.67 -6.93 -14.15
CA TYR A 163 15.79 -8.03 -13.18
C TYR A 163 15.95 -9.40 -13.86
N GLY A 164 15.25 -9.64 -14.98
CA GLY A 164 15.39 -10.87 -15.76
C GLY A 164 16.80 -11.08 -16.27
N LYS A 165 17.50 -10.03 -16.72
CA LYS A 165 18.89 -10.09 -17.12
C LYS A 165 19.83 -10.41 -15.94
N MET A 166 19.56 -9.91 -14.76
CA MET A 166 20.33 -10.18 -13.55
C MET A 166 20.14 -11.62 -13.04
N SER A 167 18.97 -12.21 -13.32
CA SER A 167 18.60 -13.56 -12.85
C SER A 167 18.78 -14.64 -13.92
N ALA A 168 19.39 -14.34 -15.04
CA ALA A 168 19.55 -15.25 -16.19
C ALA A 168 20.31 -16.57 -15.89
N SER A 169 20.90 -16.72 -14.69
CA SER A 169 21.52 -17.96 -14.21
C SER A 169 20.55 -18.96 -13.58
N GLN A 170 19.27 -18.60 -13.39
CA GLN A 170 18.26 -19.50 -12.82
C GLN A 170 17.56 -20.29 -13.92
N ALA A 171 17.75 -21.60 -13.93
CA ALA A 171 17.36 -22.51 -15.02
C ALA A 171 15.85 -22.71 -15.26
N SER A 172 14.95 -22.24 -14.39
CA SER A 172 13.49 -22.29 -14.61
C SER A 172 12.73 -21.29 -13.75
N THR A 173 11.70 -20.69 -14.34
CA THR A 173 10.75 -19.83 -13.60
C THR A 173 9.77 -20.71 -12.83
N PRO A 174 9.74 -20.65 -11.49
CA PRO A 174 8.83 -21.50 -10.72
C PRO A 174 7.38 -21.05 -10.93
N LYS A 175 6.54 -21.90 -11.55
CA LYS A 175 5.10 -21.64 -11.74
C LYS A 175 4.42 -21.23 -10.42
N LYS A 176 4.84 -21.84 -9.31
CA LYS A 176 4.35 -21.52 -7.96
C LYS A 176 4.58 -20.04 -7.61
N GLY A 177 5.75 -19.49 -7.93
CA GLY A 177 6.04 -18.07 -7.63
C GLY A 177 5.20 -17.11 -8.47
N ILE A 178 4.90 -17.43 -9.73
CA ILE A 178 3.98 -16.65 -10.58
C ILE A 178 2.57 -16.66 -9.98
N LEU A 179 2.08 -17.85 -9.59
CA LEU A 179 0.75 -17.98 -8.98
C LEU A 179 0.64 -17.17 -7.69
N LEU A 180 1.66 -17.26 -6.83
CA LEU A 180 1.74 -16.46 -5.59
C LEU A 180 1.71 -14.96 -5.89
N ALA A 181 2.45 -14.49 -6.91
CA ALA A 181 2.45 -13.10 -7.33
C ALA A 181 1.08 -12.62 -7.84
N ILE A 182 0.38 -13.45 -8.63
CA ILE A 182 -0.97 -13.13 -9.12
C ILE A 182 -1.95 -13.02 -7.95
N VAL A 183 -1.95 -13.98 -7.03
CA VAL A 183 -2.81 -13.96 -5.83
C VAL A 183 -2.52 -12.72 -4.98
N ALA A 184 -1.24 -12.41 -4.78
CA ALA A 184 -0.81 -11.21 -4.06
C ALA A 184 -1.35 -9.93 -4.71
N GLY A 185 -1.12 -9.78 -6.01
CA GLY A 185 -1.55 -8.61 -6.76
C GLY A 185 -3.07 -8.40 -6.75
N LEU A 186 -3.84 -9.49 -6.92
CA LEU A 186 -5.30 -9.43 -6.85
C LEU A 186 -5.80 -9.03 -5.46
N ALA A 187 -5.21 -9.57 -4.39
CA ALA A 187 -5.58 -9.20 -3.03
C ALA A 187 -5.27 -7.71 -2.75
N ILE A 188 -4.04 -7.28 -3.03
CA ILE A 188 -3.64 -5.89 -2.79
C ILE A 188 -4.44 -4.91 -3.65
N MET A 189 -4.85 -5.27 -4.87
CA MET A 189 -5.69 -4.44 -5.73
C MET A 189 -6.99 -3.98 -5.04
N PHE A 190 -7.61 -4.85 -4.24
CA PHE A 190 -8.92 -4.56 -3.63
C PHE A 190 -8.87 -3.86 -2.28
N PHE A 191 -7.73 -3.87 -1.57
CA PHE A 191 -7.67 -3.35 -0.19
C PHE A 191 -8.02 -1.86 -0.08
N TYR A 192 -7.58 -1.06 -1.06
CA TYR A 192 -7.77 0.39 -1.01
C TYR A 192 -9.24 0.81 -1.06
N GLY A 193 -10.07 0.08 -1.81
CA GLY A 193 -11.52 0.31 -1.82
C GLY A 193 -12.20 0.10 -0.46
N LEU A 194 -11.62 -0.77 0.40
CA LEU A 194 -12.07 -0.94 1.78
C LEU A 194 -11.56 0.21 2.66
N VAL A 195 -10.29 0.58 2.51
CA VAL A 195 -9.65 1.67 3.25
C VAL A 195 -10.38 3.01 3.02
N VAL A 196 -10.71 3.35 1.78
CA VAL A 196 -11.43 4.59 1.44
C VAL A 196 -12.80 4.68 2.13
N LYS A 197 -13.49 3.55 2.30
CA LYS A 197 -14.78 3.52 3.01
C LYS A 197 -14.68 3.82 4.50
N SER A 198 -13.51 3.70 5.09
CA SER A 198 -13.27 4.01 6.50
C SER A 198 -12.67 5.41 6.70
N LEU A 199 -12.15 6.02 5.65
CA LEU A 199 -11.45 7.30 5.70
C LEU A 199 -12.43 8.48 5.72
N ASP A 200 -12.19 9.42 6.63
CA ASP A 200 -12.88 10.71 6.63
C ASP A 200 -12.18 11.67 5.66
N PRO A 201 -12.83 12.08 4.57
CA PRO A 201 -12.22 12.98 3.60
C PRO A 201 -12.07 14.43 4.10
N GLN A 202 -12.79 14.82 5.13
CA GLN A 202 -12.82 16.19 5.63
C GLN A 202 -12.04 16.39 6.94
N TYR A 203 -11.71 15.30 7.64
CA TYR A 203 -11.00 15.31 8.94
C TYR A 203 -11.63 16.26 9.98
N VAL A 204 -12.96 16.35 10.00
CA VAL A 204 -13.68 17.36 10.78
C VAL A 204 -13.57 17.10 12.29
N ALA A 205 -13.27 18.15 13.05
CA ALA A 205 -13.35 18.11 14.50
C ALA A 205 -14.80 17.83 14.95
N GLY A 206 -14.97 16.92 15.93
CA GLY A 206 -16.30 16.55 16.42
C GLY A 206 -16.85 15.24 15.83
N GLY A 207 -16.12 14.63 14.92
CA GLY A 207 -16.26 13.23 14.49
C GLY A 207 -17.49 12.91 13.66
N THR A 208 -17.27 12.34 12.50
CA THR A 208 -18.30 11.72 11.67
C THR A 208 -18.41 10.21 11.89
N GLY A 209 -17.55 9.65 12.79
CA GLY A 209 -17.40 8.20 12.97
C GLY A 209 -16.39 7.56 11.99
N THR A 210 -16.06 8.22 10.89
CA THR A 210 -15.00 7.81 9.95
C THR A 210 -13.62 8.20 10.45
N LEU A 211 -12.57 7.53 9.97
CA LEU A 211 -11.22 7.60 10.54
C LEU A 211 -10.36 8.67 9.88
N THR A 212 -9.48 9.30 10.66
CA THR A 212 -8.37 10.08 10.12
C THR A 212 -7.29 9.17 9.54
N PRO A 213 -6.41 9.66 8.64
CA PRO A 213 -5.33 8.85 8.09
C PRO A 213 -4.40 8.23 9.13
N TYR A 214 -4.17 8.91 10.26
CA TYR A 214 -3.31 8.43 11.33
C TYR A 214 -3.90 7.25 12.08
N THR A 215 -5.18 7.34 12.46
CA THR A 215 -5.90 6.24 13.11
C THR A 215 -6.08 5.08 12.15
N LEU A 216 -6.46 5.37 10.92
CA LEU A 216 -6.62 4.37 9.88
C LEU A 216 -5.32 3.60 9.64
N SER A 217 -4.18 4.29 9.50
CA SER A 217 -2.88 3.66 9.30
C SER A 217 -2.54 2.66 10.39
N LEU A 218 -2.85 2.98 11.65
CA LEU A 218 -2.60 2.08 12.77
C LEU A 218 -3.51 0.86 12.78
N ILE A 219 -4.77 1.02 12.37
CA ILE A 219 -5.77 -0.07 12.42
C ILE A 219 -5.57 -1.06 11.27
N HIS A 220 -5.21 -0.59 10.07
CA HIS A 220 -5.14 -1.45 8.90
C HIS A 220 -3.78 -2.14 8.69
N ILE A 221 -2.75 -1.73 9.43
CA ILE A 221 -1.45 -2.41 9.47
C ILE A 221 -1.49 -3.59 10.42
#